data_13ef50364c3e92cdf6cb3321e7341e95
#
_entry.id   13ef50364c3e92cdf6cb3321e7341e95
#
_cell.length_a   1.000
_cell.length_b   1.000
_cell.length_c   1.000
_cell.angle_alpha   90.00
_cell.angle_beta   90.00
_cell.angle_gamma   90.00
#
_symmetry.space_group_name_H-M   'P 1'
#
loop_
_entity.id
_entity.type
_entity.pdbx_description
1 polymer ?
#
loop_
_entity_poly.entity_id
_entity_poly.type
_entity_poly.pdbx_seq_one_letter_code
_entity_poly.pdbx_strand_id
1 'polypeptide(L)'
;MARKKANYPLVEGLEITTLAAEGKAMGRWNDVVVFVPLTVPGDVVDVQIRSKRRRFMEGFVVRYVKKSPLRAEAFCEHFGVCGGCKWQNLPYGEQLRFKTDQVRDQLTRIGKIELPEIAPCLGSAETQFYRNKLEFTFADRRWLTREEIESAGDIGDAPAVGFHIPGMFDKVLDIRKCWLQPDPSNGIRMEAKRFCVENGYTFHNARSHEGLMRNMIVRTASTGEVMVIVVFNSDDRPRITALLDHLSAAFPEITSLFYIVNTKFNDSVGDLDPVCYRGKDHIIEEMEGLRFKVGPKSFYQTNSAQAYELYKVARDFADLKPGDILYDLYTGTGTIANFCAARCDRVVGIEYVPEAIADAEINSELNGIGNTRFYAGDMKAVLDDAFVAANGRPDVVILDPPRAGVDEPVIGVILRAAPRRIVYVSCNPATQARDLALLDAEYRVEAVQPVDMFPHTHHVENVVKLVRR
;
A
#
# COMPACT_ATOMS: atom_id res chain seq x y z
N MET A 1 33.82 20.00 4.38
CA MET A 1 34.22 20.07 2.95
C MET A 1 32.95 20.09 2.09
N ALA A 2 32.65 21.19 1.43
CA ALA A 2 31.51 21.29 0.51
C ALA A 2 31.76 20.33 -0.68
N ARG A 3 30.84 19.36 -0.88
CA ARG A 3 30.86 18.49 -2.07
C ARG A 3 30.77 19.40 -3.32
N LYS A 4 31.78 19.34 -4.21
CA LYS A 4 31.69 19.97 -5.52
C LYS A 4 30.38 19.53 -6.18
N LYS A 5 29.50 20.47 -6.53
CA LYS A 5 28.32 20.18 -7.36
C LYS A 5 28.81 19.57 -8.67
N ALA A 6 28.47 18.30 -8.89
CA ALA A 6 28.73 17.66 -10.17
C ALA A 6 27.91 18.39 -11.24
N ASN A 7 28.59 18.91 -12.27
CA ASN A 7 27.94 19.56 -13.40
C ASN A 7 27.44 18.47 -14.35
N TYR A 8 26.15 18.10 -14.23
CA TYR A 8 25.53 17.11 -15.09
C TYR A 8 24.99 17.75 -16.38
N PRO A 9 25.01 17.05 -17.52
CA PRO A 9 24.59 17.59 -18.81
C PRO A 9 23.08 17.85 -18.86
N LEU A 10 22.69 18.81 -19.69
CA LEU A 10 21.34 18.92 -20.24
C LEU A 10 21.23 17.96 -21.42
N VAL A 11 20.22 17.08 -21.38
CA VAL A 11 19.89 16.18 -22.50
C VAL A 11 18.71 16.79 -23.24
N GLU A 12 18.91 17.22 -24.46
CA GLU A 12 17.89 17.82 -25.30
C GLU A 12 17.18 16.79 -26.16
N GLY A 13 15.87 16.95 -26.34
CA GLY A 13 15.05 16.13 -27.24
C GLY A 13 14.97 14.65 -26.85
N LEU A 14 15.06 14.30 -25.56
CA LEU A 14 14.94 12.91 -25.13
C LEU A 14 13.52 12.40 -25.37
N GLU A 15 13.38 11.35 -26.19
CA GLU A 15 12.13 10.64 -26.37
C GLU A 15 11.90 9.66 -25.22
N ILE A 16 10.73 9.73 -24.62
CA ILE A 16 10.26 8.82 -23.57
C ILE A 16 9.57 7.63 -24.24
N THR A 17 10.12 6.45 -24.03
CA THR A 17 9.70 5.24 -24.78
C THR A 17 8.79 4.31 -23.97
N THR A 18 8.95 4.25 -22.63
CA THR A 18 8.18 3.33 -21.79
C THR A 18 8.14 3.79 -20.33
N LEU A 19 7.30 3.14 -19.54
CA LEU A 19 7.32 3.23 -18.09
C LEU A 19 8.23 2.15 -17.49
N ALA A 20 8.86 2.48 -16.39
CA ALA A 20 9.72 1.59 -15.63
C ALA A 20 9.12 1.32 -14.26
N ALA A 21 9.75 0.42 -13.50
CA ALA A 21 9.44 0.19 -12.11
C ALA A 21 9.44 1.50 -11.30
N GLU A 22 8.74 1.54 -10.18
CA GLU A 22 8.58 2.71 -9.30
C GLU A 22 7.84 3.91 -9.95
N GLY A 23 7.16 3.69 -11.07
CA GLY A 23 6.33 4.70 -11.72
C GLY A 23 7.09 5.79 -12.48
N LYS A 24 8.38 5.61 -12.70
CA LYS A 24 9.20 6.52 -13.52
C LYS A 24 9.04 6.14 -14.99
N ALA A 25 8.98 7.15 -15.88
CA ALA A 25 9.11 6.92 -17.30
C ALA A 25 10.61 6.94 -17.72
N MET A 26 10.94 6.32 -18.84
CA MET A 26 12.32 6.27 -19.30
C MET A 26 12.47 6.45 -20.81
N GLY A 27 13.60 7.03 -21.19
CA GLY A 27 14.14 7.06 -22.55
C GLY A 27 15.59 6.59 -22.57
N ARG A 28 16.22 6.64 -23.74
CA ARG A 28 17.64 6.33 -23.91
C ARG A 28 18.40 7.52 -24.51
N TRP A 29 19.55 7.83 -23.94
CA TRP A 29 20.48 8.81 -24.45
C TRP A 29 21.88 8.21 -24.51
N ASN A 30 22.45 8.12 -25.71
CA ASN A 30 23.74 7.46 -25.96
C ASN A 30 23.81 6.06 -25.30
N ASP A 31 22.81 5.23 -25.53
CA ASP A 31 22.64 3.86 -24.99
C ASP A 31 22.50 3.77 -23.47
N VAL A 32 22.48 4.89 -22.75
CA VAL A 32 22.24 4.93 -21.32
C VAL A 32 20.77 5.21 -21.05
N VAL A 33 20.17 4.44 -20.14
CA VAL A 33 18.79 4.67 -19.68
C VAL A 33 18.71 5.96 -18.88
N VAL A 34 17.73 6.80 -19.18
CA VAL A 34 17.44 8.03 -18.44
C VAL A 34 16.03 7.94 -17.87
N PHE A 35 15.92 7.93 -16.55
CA PHE A 35 14.64 7.97 -15.85
C PHE A 35 14.18 9.41 -15.63
N VAL A 36 12.95 9.70 -16.03
CA VAL A 36 12.37 11.03 -15.95
C VAL A 36 10.96 10.93 -15.33
N PRO A 37 10.76 11.42 -14.10
CA PRO A 37 9.43 11.41 -13.47
C PRO A 37 8.45 12.34 -14.19
N LEU A 38 7.15 12.08 -14.03
CA LEU A 38 6.04 12.88 -14.54
C LEU A 38 5.94 12.97 -16.07
N THR A 39 6.73 12.18 -16.79
CA THR A 39 6.60 12.01 -18.23
C THR A 39 5.81 10.76 -18.57
N VAL A 40 5.31 10.68 -19.80
CA VAL A 40 4.60 9.50 -20.32
C VAL A 40 5.21 9.09 -21.67
N PRO A 41 5.08 7.82 -22.09
CA PRO A 41 5.59 7.37 -23.38
C PRO A 41 5.08 8.23 -24.54
N GLY A 42 5.98 8.59 -25.47
CA GLY A 42 5.71 9.49 -26.58
C GLY A 42 5.94 10.98 -26.28
N ASP A 43 6.25 11.36 -25.02
CA ASP A 43 6.79 12.68 -24.74
C ASP A 43 8.20 12.84 -25.34
N VAL A 44 8.51 14.04 -25.84
CA VAL A 44 9.87 14.47 -26.19
C VAL A 44 10.22 15.65 -25.30
N VAL A 45 11.28 15.53 -24.52
CA VAL A 45 11.60 16.47 -23.44
C VAL A 45 13.07 16.83 -23.38
N ASP A 46 13.36 18.05 -22.92
CA ASP A 46 14.70 18.43 -22.49
C ASP A 46 14.82 18.12 -20.98
N VAL A 47 15.87 17.40 -20.62
CA VAL A 47 16.04 16.84 -19.27
C VAL A 47 17.35 17.32 -18.65
N GLN A 48 17.26 18.00 -17.50
CA GLN A 48 18.43 18.26 -16.67
C GLN A 48 18.75 17.02 -15.85
N ILE A 49 19.91 16.43 -16.10
CA ILE A 49 20.39 15.29 -15.31
C ILE A 49 20.77 15.78 -13.91
N ARG A 50 20.35 15.05 -12.89
CA ARG A 50 20.66 15.29 -11.47
C ARG A 50 21.51 14.19 -10.81
N SER A 51 21.51 12.99 -11.41
CA SER A 51 22.22 11.82 -10.92
C SER A 51 22.68 10.95 -12.08
N LYS A 52 23.91 10.45 -12.00
CA LYS A 52 24.49 9.51 -12.97
C LYS A 52 25.08 8.32 -12.24
N ARG A 53 24.63 7.13 -12.62
CA ARG A 53 25.16 5.84 -12.18
C ARG A 53 25.81 5.12 -13.37
N ARG A 54 26.45 3.99 -13.12
CA ARG A 54 27.13 3.23 -14.19
C ARG A 54 26.20 2.82 -15.34
N ARG A 55 24.94 2.47 -15.03
CA ARG A 55 23.98 1.90 -16.00
C ARG A 55 22.79 2.80 -16.31
N PHE A 56 22.58 3.88 -15.58
CA PHE A 56 21.45 4.77 -15.77
C PHE A 56 21.73 6.18 -15.26
N MET A 57 20.91 7.10 -15.73
CA MET A 57 20.84 8.49 -15.25
C MET A 57 19.44 8.79 -14.75
N GLU A 58 19.32 9.79 -13.88
CA GLU A 58 18.04 10.35 -13.46
C GLU A 58 18.07 11.86 -13.67
N GLY A 59 16.95 12.38 -14.15
CA GLY A 59 16.79 13.80 -14.42
C GLY A 59 15.36 14.27 -14.21
N PHE A 60 15.14 15.55 -14.45
CA PHE A 60 13.81 16.16 -14.44
C PHE A 60 13.61 17.01 -15.69
N VAL A 61 12.37 17.16 -16.11
CA VAL A 61 11.99 17.91 -17.30
C VAL A 61 12.27 19.40 -17.08
N VAL A 62 12.99 20.01 -18.00
CA VAL A 62 13.17 21.47 -18.09
C VAL A 62 12.18 22.06 -19.10
N ARG A 63 11.94 21.34 -20.19
CA ARG A 63 11.03 21.77 -21.26
C ARG A 63 10.39 20.56 -21.95
N TYR A 64 9.10 20.66 -22.24
CA TYR A 64 8.43 19.76 -23.18
C TYR A 64 8.62 20.27 -24.59
N VAL A 65 9.32 19.52 -25.44
CA VAL A 65 9.46 19.79 -26.87
C VAL A 65 8.19 19.34 -27.60
N LYS A 66 7.69 18.13 -27.23
CA LYS A 66 6.43 17.58 -27.72
C LYS A 66 5.75 16.81 -26.59
N LYS A 67 4.47 17.07 -26.37
CA LYS A 67 3.66 16.29 -25.43
C LYS A 67 3.05 15.09 -26.16
N SER A 68 3.07 13.94 -25.52
CA SER A 68 2.44 12.71 -26.00
C SER A 68 0.93 12.87 -26.13
N PRO A 69 0.30 12.30 -27.17
CA PRO A 69 -1.16 12.19 -27.27
C PRO A 69 -1.75 11.25 -26.21
N LEU A 70 -0.95 10.39 -25.58
CA LEU A 70 -1.38 9.53 -24.48
C LEU A 70 -1.56 10.26 -23.15
N ARG A 71 -1.23 11.56 -23.07
CA ARG A 71 -1.40 12.31 -21.83
C ARG A 71 -2.87 12.49 -21.47
N ALA A 72 -3.18 12.25 -20.19
CA ALA A 72 -4.42 12.68 -19.56
C ALA A 72 -4.18 13.91 -18.69
N GLU A 73 -5.21 14.70 -18.46
CA GLU A 73 -5.19 15.78 -17.47
C GLU A 73 -5.34 15.20 -16.07
N ALA A 74 -4.45 15.60 -15.16
CA ALA A 74 -4.53 15.19 -13.77
C ALA A 74 -5.69 15.92 -13.06
N PHE A 75 -6.54 15.17 -12.39
CA PHE A 75 -7.69 15.73 -11.66
C PHE A 75 -7.29 16.35 -10.30
N CYS A 76 -6.14 16.00 -9.76
CA CYS A 76 -5.65 16.47 -8.46
C CYS A 76 -4.68 17.65 -8.63
N GLU A 77 -4.99 18.79 -8.02
CA GLU A 77 -4.12 19.96 -8.02
C GLU A 77 -2.74 19.73 -7.40
N HIS A 78 -2.61 18.72 -6.55
CA HIS A 78 -1.35 18.36 -5.89
C HIS A 78 -0.52 17.34 -6.68
N PHE A 79 -1.00 16.90 -7.86
CA PHE A 79 -0.28 15.94 -8.67
C PHE A 79 1.07 16.49 -9.13
N GLY A 80 2.10 15.70 -9.05
CA GLY A 80 3.47 16.10 -9.39
C GLY A 80 4.28 16.67 -8.23
N VAL A 81 3.62 17.10 -7.15
CA VAL A 81 4.26 17.57 -5.91
C VAL A 81 4.02 16.54 -4.79
N CYS A 82 2.77 16.15 -4.56
CA CYS A 82 2.41 15.07 -3.65
C CYS A 82 2.98 13.73 -4.13
N GLY A 83 3.55 12.95 -3.21
CA GLY A 83 4.15 11.65 -3.52
C GLY A 83 3.16 10.49 -3.68
N GLY A 84 1.87 10.69 -3.42
CA GLY A 84 0.87 9.62 -3.37
C GLY A 84 0.56 9.01 -4.75
N CYS A 85 0.25 9.85 -5.73
CA CYS A 85 -0.05 9.42 -7.10
C CYS A 85 1.13 9.63 -8.03
N LYS A 86 1.30 8.71 -9.02
CA LYS A 86 2.39 8.74 -9.99
C LYS A 86 1.91 8.89 -11.44
N TRP A 87 0.67 8.47 -11.73
CA TRP A 87 0.18 8.26 -13.08
C TRP A 87 -1.17 8.93 -13.38
N GLN A 88 -1.56 9.99 -12.67
CA GLN A 88 -2.79 10.72 -13.03
C GLN A 88 -2.73 11.38 -14.41
N ASN A 89 -1.52 11.58 -14.93
CA ASN A 89 -1.26 12.10 -16.29
C ASN A 89 -1.31 11.04 -17.38
N LEU A 90 -1.77 9.81 -17.06
CA LEU A 90 -1.90 8.70 -17.98
C LEU A 90 -3.31 8.11 -17.89
N PRO A 91 -4.01 7.83 -19.04
CA PRO A 91 -5.31 7.20 -19.03
C PRO A 91 -5.30 5.85 -18.30
N TYR A 92 -6.39 5.53 -17.61
CA TYR A 92 -6.44 4.37 -16.72
C TYR A 92 -6.19 3.05 -17.46
N GLY A 93 -6.73 2.89 -18.67
CA GLY A 93 -6.46 1.71 -19.51
C GLY A 93 -4.97 1.50 -19.82
N GLU A 94 -4.23 2.59 -20.02
CA GLU A 94 -2.78 2.53 -20.23
C GLU A 94 -2.04 2.16 -18.94
N GLN A 95 -2.51 2.63 -17.77
CA GLN A 95 -1.95 2.21 -16.48
C GLN A 95 -2.08 0.69 -16.31
N LEU A 96 -3.24 0.10 -16.63
CA LEU A 96 -3.46 -1.35 -16.57
C LEU A 96 -2.56 -2.11 -17.54
N ARG A 97 -2.40 -1.62 -18.77
CA ARG A 97 -1.49 -2.22 -19.75
C ARG A 97 -0.05 -2.25 -19.22
N PHE A 98 0.44 -1.13 -18.69
CA PHE A 98 1.79 -1.07 -18.13
C PHE A 98 1.99 -1.95 -16.90
N LYS A 99 0.96 -2.13 -16.07
CA LYS A 99 1.01 -3.08 -14.93
C LYS A 99 1.11 -4.52 -15.42
N THR A 100 0.36 -4.89 -16.46
CA THR A 100 0.48 -6.20 -17.11
C THR A 100 1.88 -6.41 -17.68
N ASP A 101 2.41 -5.43 -18.40
CA ASP A 101 3.75 -5.49 -19.00
C ASP A 101 4.85 -5.58 -17.91
N GLN A 102 4.69 -4.85 -16.80
CA GLN A 102 5.61 -4.94 -15.66
C GLN A 102 5.65 -6.35 -15.04
N VAL A 103 4.49 -6.97 -14.85
CA VAL A 103 4.42 -8.36 -14.33
C VAL A 103 5.08 -9.30 -15.31
N ARG A 104 4.74 -9.21 -16.60
CA ARG A 104 5.34 -10.05 -17.66
C ARG A 104 6.85 -9.94 -17.68
N ASP A 105 7.38 -8.71 -17.69
CA ASP A 105 8.81 -8.44 -17.74
C ASP A 105 9.55 -9.03 -16.53
N GLN A 106 8.99 -8.87 -15.32
CA GLN A 106 9.62 -9.36 -14.10
C GLN A 106 9.59 -10.89 -14.03
N LEU A 107 8.45 -11.51 -14.27
CA LEU A 107 8.33 -12.97 -14.27
C LEU A 107 9.23 -13.62 -15.33
N THR A 108 9.29 -13.05 -16.54
CA THR A 108 10.13 -13.58 -17.61
C THR A 108 11.61 -13.39 -17.37
N ARG A 109 12.04 -12.19 -16.98
CA ARG A 109 13.48 -11.86 -16.89
C ARG A 109 14.13 -12.36 -15.60
N ILE A 110 13.38 -12.39 -14.49
CA ILE A 110 13.90 -12.83 -13.19
C ILE A 110 13.60 -14.31 -12.98
N GLY A 111 12.35 -14.73 -13.15
CA GLY A 111 11.92 -16.11 -12.92
C GLY A 111 12.52 -17.09 -13.92
N LYS A 112 12.61 -16.68 -15.19
CA LYS A 112 13.12 -17.51 -16.29
C LYS A 112 12.43 -18.86 -16.40
N ILE A 113 11.16 -18.90 -16.04
CA ILE A 113 10.28 -20.08 -16.06
C ILE A 113 9.34 -20.01 -17.24
N GLU A 114 8.74 -21.13 -17.59
CA GLU A 114 7.69 -21.17 -18.59
C GLU A 114 6.42 -20.53 -18.02
N LEU A 115 5.84 -19.61 -18.78
CA LEU A 115 4.64 -18.85 -18.37
C LEU A 115 3.51 -19.07 -19.39
N PRO A 116 2.27 -19.22 -18.92
CA PRO A 116 1.10 -19.12 -19.78
C PRO A 116 0.92 -17.69 -20.29
N GLU A 117 -0.08 -17.46 -21.12
CA GLU A 117 -0.52 -16.12 -21.43
C GLU A 117 -0.96 -15.41 -20.15
N ILE A 118 -0.38 -14.22 -19.91
CA ILE A 118 -0.70 -13.41 -18.73
C ILE A 118 -1.98 -12.62 -19.03
N ALA A 119 -2.98 -12.79 -18.16
CA ALA A 119 -4.24 -12.06 -18.29
C ALA A 119 -4.02 -10.54 -18.21
N PRO A 120 -4.86 -9.74 -18.88
CA PRO A 120 -4.85 -8.29 -18.67
C PRO A 120 -5.05 -7.94 -17.19
N CYS A 121 -4.40 -6.88 -16.73
CA CYS A 121 -4.52 -6.45 -15.34
C CYS A 121 -5.98 -6.13 -15.01
N LEU A 122 -6.50 -6.78 -13.97
CA LEU A 122 -7.86 -6.54 -13.46
C LEU A 122 -7.91 -5.15 -12.82
N GLY A 123 -8.64 -4.24 -13.45
CA GLY A 123 -8.78 -2.86 -13.01
C GLY A 123 -9.73 -2.72 -11.82
N SER A 124 -9.55 -1.65 -11.05
CA SER A 124 -10.50 -1.22 -10.03
C SER A 124 -11.70 -0.52 -10.66
N ALA A 125 -12.90 -0.83 -10.20
CA ALA A 125 -14.11 -0.16 -10.66
C ALA A 125 -14.08 1.34 -10.34
N GLU A 126 -13.58 1.68 -9.15
CA GLU A 126 -13.37 3.07 -8.73
C GLU A 126 -11.89 3.42 -8.78
N THR A 127 -11.56 4.53 -9.44
CA THR A 127 -10.18 5.04 -9.54
C THR A 127 -9.92 6.24 -8.62
N GLN A 128 -10.98 6.79 -8.04
CA GLN A 128 -10.98 7.84 -7.03
C GLN A 128 -11.77 7.36 -5.81
N PHE A 129 -11.49 7.91 -4.65
CA PHE A 129 -12.20 7.61 -3.39
C PHE A 129 -12.22 6.13 -2.99
N TYR A 130 -11.28 5.35 -3.48
CA TYR A 130 -11.20 3.91 -3.26
C TYR A 130 -10.47 3.52 -1.95
N ARG A 131 -9.66 4.44 -1.38
CA ARG A 131 -8.89 4.12 -0.18
C ARG A 131 -9.75 4.21 1.07
N ASN A 132 -9.64 3.20 1.90
CA ASN A 132 -10.28 3.17 3.22
C ASN A 132 -9.35 3.67 4.36
N LYS A 133 -8.08 3.98 4.08
CA LYS A 133 -7.12 4.48 5.07
C LYS A 133 -6.20 5.53 4.46
N LEU A 134 -6.07 6.67 5.13
CA LEU A 134 -5.02 7.66 4.92
C LEU A 134 -4.41 8.08 6.25
N GLU A 135 -3.12 8.40 6.20
CA GLU A 135 -2.37 8.96 7.32
C GLU A 135 -1.82 10.32 6.91
N PHE A 136 -2.16 11.35 7.66
CA PHE A 136 -1.75 12.72 7.43
C PHE A 136 -0.74 13.16 8.49
N THR A 137 0.27 13.91 8.08
CA THR A 137 1.28 14.48 8.97
C THR A 137 0.99 15.94 9.25
N PHE A 138 1.09 16.34 10.53
CA PHE A 138 1.10 17.73 10.97
C PHE A 138 2.54 18.23 10.99
N ALA A 139 2.80 19.35 10.35
CA ALA A 139 4.13 19.98 10.31
C ALA A 139 4.05 21.47 10.64
N ASP A 140 5.03 21.97 11.38
CA ASP A 140 5.13 23.39 11.75
C ASP A 140 5.32 24.32 10.55
N ARG A 141 5.82 23.77 9.42
CA ARG A 141 6.07 24.51 8.18
C ARG A 141 5.58 23.75 6.97
N ARG A 142 4.77 24.43 6.14
CA ARG A 142 4.31 23.89 4.88
C ARG A 142 5.41 23.89 3.82
N TRP A 143 5.38 22.91 2.94
CA TRP A 143 6.14 22.95 1.70
C TRP A 143 5.57 24.04 0.78
N LEU A 144 6.46 24.87 0.23
CA LEU A 144 6.12 25.89 -0.78
C LEU A 144 6.53 25.37 -2.15
N THR A 145 5.64 25.49 -3.12
CA THR A 145 5.97 25.23 -4.52
C THR A 145 6.88 26.36 -5.06
N ARG A 146 7.55 26.09 -6.17
CA ARG A 146 8.40 27.12 -6.80
C ARG A 146 7.58 28.34 -7.22
N GLU A 147 6.37 28.13 -7.74
CA GLU A 147 5.45 29.18 -8.14
C GLU A 147 5.04 30.05 -6.95
N GLU A 148 4.76 29.46 -5.80
CA GLU A 148 4.47 30.17 -4.57
C GLU A 148 5.66 31.00 -4.07
N ILE A 149 6.87 30.45 -4.15
CA ILE A 149 8.10 31.18 -3.77
C ILE A 149 8.37 32.37 -4.72
N GLU A 150 8.10 32.21 -6.02
CA GLU A 150 8.31 33.25 -7.02
C GLU A 150 7.22 34.32 -7.00
N SER A 151 5.97 34.00 -6.65
CA SER A 151 4.80 34.87 -6.70
C SER A 151 4.47 35.60 -5.41
N ALA A 152 4.87 35.03 -4.27
CA ALA A 152 4.54 35.61 -2.96
C ALA A 152 5.79 36.19 -2.31
N GLY A 153 5.67 37.37 -1.74
CA GLY A 153 6.62 37.87 -0.75
C GLY A 153 6.75 36.89 0.43
N ASP A 154 7.11 37.37 1.58
CA ASP A 154 7.23 36.53 2.79
C ASP A 154 5.88 35.84 3.12
N ILE A 155 5.78 34.55 2.77
CA ILE A 155 4.56 33.74 3.03
C ILE A 155 4.48 33.34 4.52
N GLY A 156 5.53 33.60 5.28
CA GLY A 156 5.62 33.23 6.70
C GLY A 156 5.65 31.71 6.95
N ASP A 157 5.90 31.35 8.19
CA ASP A 157 5.89 29.95 8.67
C ASP A 157 4.43 29.53 8.92
N ALA A 158 3.72 29.02 7.91
CA ALA A 158 2.38 28.49 8.06
C ALA A 158 2.40 26.97 8.30
N PRO A 159 1.59 26.44 9.24
CA PRO A 159 1.53 25.01 9.51
C PRO A 159 0.85 24.24 8.38
N ALA A 160 1.22 22.98 8.21
CA ALA A 160 0.69 22.07 7.20
C ALA A 160 0.04 20.83 7.82
N VAL A 161 -1.00 20.33 7.14
CA VAL A 161 -1.54 18.97 7.39
C VAL A 161 -1.72 18.25 6.06
N GLY A 162 -0.91 17.23 5.83
CA GLY A 162 -0.95 16.51 4.56
C GLY A 162 0.11 15.44 4.44
N PHE A 163 0.82 15.41 3.31
CA PHE A 163 1.75 14.35 3.00
C PHE A 163 3.19 14.86 2.82
N HIS A 164 4.15 14.02 3.18
CA HIS A 164 5.56 14.32 2.93
C HIS A 164 5.87 14.45 1.45
N ILE A 165 6.75 15.39 1.13
CA ILE A 165 7.34 15.50 -0.21
C ILE A 165 8.26 14.29 -0.45
N PRO A 166 8.20 13.62 -1.61
CA PRO A 166 9.04 12.47 -1.90
C PRO A 166 10.53 12.72 -1.66
N GLY A 167 11.13 11.88 -0.82
CA GLY A 167 12.55 11.97 -0.47
C GLY A 167 12.91 13.07 0.54
N MET A 168 11.91 13.75 1.13
CA MET A 168 12.12 14.80 2.14
C MET A 168 11.30 14.48 3.40
N PHE A 169 11.96 14.01 4.44
CA PHE A 169 11.29 13.58 5.68
C PHE A 169 10.72 14.74 6.52
N ASP A 170 11.25 15.96 6.33
CA ASP A 170 10.90 17.16 7.10
C ASP A 170 10.03 18.15 6.31
N LYS A 171 9.52 17.76 5.14
CA LYS A 171 8.73 18.64 4.26
C LYS A 171 7.36 18.04 4.01
N VAL A 172 6.33 18.76 4.43
CA VAL A 172 4.92 18.37 4.30
C VAL A 172 4.20 19.33 3.36
N LEU A 173 3.55 18.78 2.35
CA LEU A 173 2.63 19.52 1.49
C LEU A 173 1.31 19.69 2.21
N ASP A 174 0.84 20.91 2.32
CA ASP A 174 -0.48 21.20 2.86
C ASP A 174 -1.56 20.82 1.83
N ILE A 175 -2.31 19.75 2.11
CA ILE A 175 -3.27 19.20 1.17
C ILE A 175 -4.63 19.89 1.32
N ARG A 176 -5.18 20.43 0.24
CA ARG A 176 -6.55 20.96 0.24
C ARG A 176 -7.58 19.86 0.09
N LYS A 177 -7.42 18.98 -0.90
CA LYS A 177 -8.28 17.82 -1.13
C LYS A 177 -7.46 16.61 -1.56
N CYS A 178 -7.65 15.48 -0.91
CA CYS A 178 -7.19 14.18 -1.41
C CYS A 178 -8.35 13.46 -2.09
N TRP A 179 -8.12 12.99 -3.31
CA TRP A 179 -9.10 12.28 -4.13
C TRP A 179 -9.07 10.77 -3.95
N LEU A 180 -8.23 10.27 -3.02
CA LEU A 180 -8.08 8.83 -2.84
C LEU A 180 -9.01 8.26 -1.77
N GLN A 181 -9.41 9.06 -0.76
CA GLN A 181 -10.31 8.62 0.29
C GLN A 181 -11.61 9.44 0.25
N PRO A 182 -12.77 8.81 0.43
CA PRO A 182 -14.05 9.51 0.47
C PRO A 182 -14.15 10.42 1.71
N ASP A 183 -15.06 11.37 1.64
CA ASP A 183 -15.46 12.12 2.83
C ASP A 183 -16.11 11.16 3.86
N PRO A 184 -16.00 11.48 5.17
CA PRO A 184 -15.62 12.77 5.74
C PRO A 184 -14.10 13.00 5.95
N SER A 185 -13.22 12.22 5.35
CA SER A 185 -11.77 12.26 5.58
C SER A 185 -11.15 13.65 5.36
N ASN A 186 -11.47 14.32 4.24
CA ASN A 186 -10.98 15.66 3.97
C ASN A 186 -11.56 16.68 4.98
N GLY A 187 -12.85 16.57 5.30
CA GLY A 187 -13.53 17.42 6.28
C GLY A 187 -12.88 17.30 7.66
N ILE A 188 -12.68 16.09 8.17
CA ILE A 188 -12.06 15.82 9.48
C ILE A 188 -10.65 16.42 9.54
N ARG A 189 -9.83 16.18 8.52
CA ARG A 189 -8.46 16.71 8.47
C ARG A 189 -8.42 18.23 8.46
N MET A 190 -9.26 18.88 7.63
CA MET A 190 -9.30 20.33 7.52
C MET A 190 -9.80 20.97 8.80
N GLU A 191 -10.81 20.38 9.42
CA GLU A 191 -11.38 20.88 10.67
C GLU A 191 -10.41 20.72 11.85
N ALA A 192 -9.70 19.58 11.93
CA ALA A 192 -8.65 19.38 12.92
C ALA A 192 -7.55 20.44 12.77
N LYS A 193 -7.10 20.71 11.53
CA LYS A 193 -6.13 21.78 11.27
C LYS A 193 -6.66 23.13 11.74
N ARG A 194 -7.89 23.50 11.33
CA ARG A 194 -8.51 24.78 11.67
C ARG A 194 -8.58 24.96 13.18
N PHE A 195 -9.14 23.97 13.90
CA PHE A 195 -9.27 24.00 15.35
C PHE A 195 -7.91 24.17 16.05
N CYS A 196 -6.90 23.39 15.62
CA CYS A 196 -5.57 23.45 16.20
C CYS A 196 -4.90 24.82 16.02
N VAL A 197 -5.02 25.42 14.82
CA VAL A 197 -4.47 26.75 14.53
C VAL A 197 -5.16 27.83 15.37
N GLU A 198 -6.50 27.81 15.41
CA GLU A 198 -7.31 28.79 16.16
C GLU A 198 -7.07 28.72 17.69
N ASN A 199 -6.74 27.54 18.22
CA ASN A 199 -6.50 27.34 19.64
C ASN A 199 -5.00 27.26 20.01
N GLY A 200 -4.11 27.66 19.10
CA GLY A 200 -2.67 27.80 19.40
C GLY A 200 -1.95 26.46 19.67
N TYR A 201 -2.38 25.35 19.03
CA TYR A 201 -1.66 24.10 19.09
C TYR A 201 -0.39 24.19 18.23
N THR A 202 0.70 23.65 18.76
CA THR A 202 1.96 23.55 18.03
C THR A 202 1.99 22.28 17.18
N PHE A 203 2.49 22.40 15.93
CA PHE A 203 2.63 21.26 15.04
C PHE A 203 4.05 20.73 15.07
N HIS A 204 4.21 19.43 14.85
CA HIS A 204 5.49 18.76 15.01
C HIS A 204 6.55 19.24 14.02
N ASN A 205 7.72 19.53 14.55
CA ASN A 205 8.92 19.79 13.76
C ASN A 205 9.80 18.53 13.74
N ALA A 206 9.95 17.91 12.58
CA ALA A 206 10.68 16.65 12.40
C ALA A 206 12.20 16.76 12.70
N ARG A 207 12.76 17.98 12.85
CA ARG A 207 14.19 18.19 13.17
C ARG A 207 14.45 18.47 14.65
N SER A 208 13.61 19.31 15.28
CA SER A 208 13.72 19.60 16.72
C SER A 208 12.96 18.60 17.58
N HIS A 209 12.04 17.82 17.00
CA HIS A 209 11.13 16.90 17.68
C HIS A 209 10.19 17.58 18.68
N GLU A 210 9.91 18.87 18.47
CA GLU A 210 9.00 19.68 19.26
C GLU A 210 7.66 19.84 18.55
N GLY A 211 6.65 20.29 19.29
CA GLY A 211 5.29 20.47 18.80
C GLY A 211 4.35 19.34 19.23
N LEU A 212 3.08 19.68 19.51
CA LEU A 212 2.10 18.75 20.09
C LEU A 212 1.49 17.79 19.05
N MET A 213 1.06 18.32 17.90
CA MET A 213 0.36 17.54 16.87
C MET A 213 1.34 16.81 15.96
N ARG A 214 1.22 15.48 15.79
CA ARG A 214 2.09 14.69 14.91
C ARG A 214 1.38 14.15 13.67
N ASN A 215 0.50 13.20 13.84
CA ASN A 215 -0.18 12.52 12.74
C ASN A 215 -1.67 12.40 13.00
N MET A 216 -2.43 12.18 11.95
CA MET A 216 -3.84 11.79 12.01
C MET A 216 -4.07 10.66 11.02
N ILE A 217 -4.65 9.57 11.49
CA ILE A 217 -5.07 8.45 10.65
C ILE A 217 -6.58 8.47 10.58
N VAL A 218 -7.13 8.45 9.37
CA VAL A 218 -8.56 8.31 9.13
C VAL A 218 -8.79 6.99 8.40
N ARG A 219 -9.66 6.16 8.96
CA ARG A 219 -10.15 4.93 8.33
C ARG A 219 -11.65 5.03 8.10
N THR A 220 -12.09 4.58 6.94
CA THR A 220 -13.50 4.42 6.60
C THR A 220 -13.76 2.95 6.31
N ALA A 221 -14.94 2.46 6.58
CA ALA A 221 -15.32 1.08 6.28
C ALA A 221 -16.45 1.03 5.26
N SER A 222 -16.61 -0.11 4.59
CA SER A 222 -17.72 -0.39 3.67
C SER A 222 -19.10 -0.28 4.32
N THR A 223 -19.17 -0.44 5.65
CA THR A 223 -20.38 -0.28 6.48
C THR A 223 -20.73 1.18 6.77
N GLY A 224 -19.92 2.14 6.34
CA GLY A 224 -20.07 3.57 6.66
C GLY A 224 -19.47 3.99 8.00
N GLU A 225 -18.87 3.07 8.75
CA GLU A 225 -18.17 3.40 10.01
C GLU A 225 -16.87 4.16 9.73
N VAL A 226 -16.55 5.11 10.62
CA VAL A 226 -15.35 5.96 10.52
C VAL A 226 -14.54 5.85 11.81
N MET A 227 -13.25 5.56 11.66
CA MET A 227 -12.27 5.57 12.76
C MET A 227 -11.28 6.70 12.54
N VAL A 228 -11.05 7.49 13.58
CA VAL A 228 -10.03 8.54 13.61
C VAL A 228 -9.04 8.26 14.75
N ILE A 229 -7.75 8.33 14.42
CA ILE A 229 -6.67 8.17 15.39
C ILE A 229 -5.81 9.43 15.32
N VAL A 230 -5.73 10.20 16.40
CA VAL A 230 -4.88 11.39 16.48
C VAL A 230 -3.63 11.06 17.27
N VAL A 231 -2.46 11.37 16.69
CA VAL A 231 -1.16 11.11 17.32
C VAL A 231 -0.59 12.43 17.85
N PHE A 232 -0.29 12.45 19.15
CA PHE A 232 0.30 13.59 19.84
C PHE A 232 1.74 13.29 20.24
N ASN A 233 2.57 14.32 20.31
CA ASN A 233 3.97 14.20 20.72
C ASN A 233 4.17 14.17 22.26
N SER A 234 3.16 14.65 23.01
CA SER A 234 3.18 14.69 24.47
C SER A 234 1.77 14.51 25.04
N ASP A 235 1.67 14.14 26.32
CA ASP A 235 0.41 13.92 27.01
C ASP A 235 -0.15 15.23 27.60
N ASP A 236 -0.59 16.13 26.74
CA ASP A 236 -1.32 17.34 27.12
C ASP A 236 -2.83 17.04 27.17
N ARG A 237 -3.28 16.44 28.26
CA ARG A 237 -4.67 15.99 28.44
C ARG A 237 -5.72 17.06 28.15
N PRO A 238 -5.60 18.31 28.63
CA PRO A 238 -6.58 19.34 28.33
C PRO A 238 -6.73 19.60 26.84
N ARG A 239 -5.61 19.72 26.08
CA ARG A 239 -5.63 19.94 24.64
C ARG A 239 -6.07 18.71 23.87
N ILE A 240 -5.63 17.50 24.27
CA ILE A 240 -6.08 16.24 23.68
C ILE A 240 -7.61 16.16 23.76
N THR A 241 -8.18 16.32 24.97
CA THR A 241 -9.64 16.25 25.20
C THR A 241 -10.37 17.29 24.38
N ALA A 242 -9.92 18.56 24.38
CA ALA A 242 -10.60 19.63 23.66
C ALA A 242 -10.69 19.37 22.14
N LEU A 243 -9.61 18.87 21.51
CA LEU A 243 -9.60 18.53 20.09
C LEU A 243 -10.52 17.33 19.80
N LEU A 244 -10.45 16.26 20.61
CA LEU A 244 -11.23 15.06 20.38
C LEU A 244 -12.73 15.30 20.60
N ASP A 245 -13.11 16.08 21.63
CA ASP A 245 -14.50 16.50 21.85
C ASP A 245 -15.02 17.34 20.67
N HIS A 246 -14.21 18.28 20.19
CA HIS A 246 -14.55 19.09 19.04
C HIS A 246 -14.78 18.24 17.78
N LEU A 247 -13.86 17.32 17.45
CA LEU A 247 -14.00 16.45 16.28
C LEU A 247 -15.22 15.54 16.40
N SER A 248 -15.49 14.98 17.60
CA SER A 248 -16.64 14.14 17.85
C SER A 248 -17.98 14.90 17.71
N ALA A 249 -18.00 16.19 18.06
CA ALA A 249 -19.19 17.02 17.91
C ALA A 249 -19.40 17.48 16.45
N ALA A 250 -18.30 17.79 15.74
CA ALA A 250 -18.36 18.27 14.36
C ALA A 250 -18.65 17.14 13.35
N PHE A 251 -18.25 15.89 13.66
CA PHE A 251 -18.41 14.73 12.79
C PHE A 251 -19.06 13.56 13.53
N PRO A 252 -20.40 13.54 13.62
CA PRO A 252 -21.12 12.45 14.27
C PRO A 252 -20.94 11.09 13.57
N GLU A 253 -20.41 11.07 12.34
CA GLU A 253 -20.04 9.86 11.60
C GLU A 253 -18.85 9.12 12.20
N ILE A 254 -18.03 9.77 13.04
CA ILE A 254 -16.93 9.12 13.75
C ILE A 254 -17.48 8.12 14.76
N THR A 255 -17.41 6.84 14.41
CA THR A 255 -17.86 5.74 15.26
C THR A 255 -16.81 5.23 16.23
N SER A 256 -15.54 5.54 15.95
CA SER A 256 -14.36 5.09 16.71
C SER A 256 -13.33 6.21 16.76
N LEU A 257 -13.10 6.79 17.93
CA LEU A 257 -12.16 7.91 18.10
C LEU A 257 -11.07 7.53 19.08
N PHE A 258 -9.82 7.59 18.59
CA PHE A 258 -8.64 7.21 19.34
C PHE A 258 -7.62 8.34 19.42
N TYR A 259 -6.74 8.26 20.41
CA TYR A 259 -5.48 8.98 20.38
C TYR A 259 -4.31 8.09 20.78
N ILE A 260 -3.11 8.50 20.37
CA ILE A 260 -1.83 7.90 20.74
C ILE A 260 -0.89 9.02 21.17
N VAL A 261 -0.11 8.79 22.23
CA VAL A 261 1.00 9.66 22.61
C VAL A 261 2.29 9.00 22.13
N ASN A 262 2.93 9.60 21.13
CA ASN A 262 4.18 9.13 20.56
C ASN A 262 5.31 10.12 20.84
N THR A 263 6.08 9.88 21.89
CA THR A 263 7.25 10.68 22.30
C THR A 263 8.55 10.26 21.62
N LYS A 264 8.51 9.24 20.74
CA LYS A 264 9.69 8.73 20.03
C LYS A 264 10.12 9.68 18.91
N PHE A 265 11.36 9.53 18.45
CA PHE A 265 11.89 10.30 17.33
C PHE A 265 11.36 9.87 15.96
N ASN A 266 10.69 8.73 15.84
CA ASN A 266 10.09 8.23 14.61
C ASN A 266 8.56 8.21 14.68
N ASP A 267 7.90 8.10 13.53
CA ASP A 267 6.43 8.12 13.42
C ASP A 267 5.78 6.73 13.57
N SER A 268 6.57 5.67 13.83
CA SER A 268 6.02 4.34 14.04
C SER A 268 5.16 4.29 15.32
N VAL A 269 3.94 3.80 15.20
CA VAL A 269 2.98 3.65 16.30
C VAL A 269 2.63 2.19 16.61
N GLY A 270 3.25 1.22 15.89
CA GLY A 270 2.94 -0.19 16.04
C GLY A 270 3.17 -0.77 17.43
N ASP A 271 4.15 -0.26 18.15
CA ASP A 271 4.54 -0.63 19.53
C ASP A 271 3.87 0.24 20.62
N LEU A 272 2.98 1.16 20.24
CA LEU A 272 2.23 2.03 21.16
C LEU A 272 0.78 1.58 21.27
N ASP A 273 0.16 1.81 22.43
CA ASP A 273 -1.22 1.44 22.69
C ASP A 273 -2.16 2.61 22.36
N PRO A 274 -3.06 2.45 21.38
CA PRO A 274 -4.11 3.42 21.10
C PRO A 274 -5.11 3.46 22.25
N VAL A 275 -5.42 4.66 22.73
CA VAL A 275 -6.45 4.88 23.74
C VAL A 275 -7.78 5.18 23.05
N CYS A 276 -8.77 4.32 23.23
CA CYS A 276 -10.13 4.58 22.76
C CYS A 276 -10.75 5.71 23.59
N TYR A 277 -10.90 6.87 22.96
CA TYR A 277 -11.46 8.05 23.63
C TYR A 277 -13.00 8.01 23.63
N ARG A 278 -13.60 7.65 22.49
CA ARG A 278 -15.07 7.58 22.34
C ARG A 278 -15.46 6.55 21.27
N GLY A 279 -16.62 5.93 21.49
CA GLY A 279 -17.24 5.01 20.55
C GLY A 279 -16.73 3.59 20.68
N LYS A 280 -16.64 2.88 19.55
CA LYS A 280 -16.20 1.49 19.49
C LYS A 280 -14.70 1.39 19.45
N ASP A 281 -14.14 0.26 19.91
CA ASP A 281 -12.72 -0.06 19.82
C ASP A 281 -12.28 -0.54 18.41
N HIS A 282 -13.21 -0.57 17.45
CA HIS A 282 -13.00 -1.06 16.09
C HIS A 282 -14.03 -0.47 15.12
N ILE A 283 -13.80 -0.70 13.83
CA ILE A 283 -14.79 -0.59 12.75
C ILE A 283 -14.99 -1.96 12.11
N ILE A 284 -16.11 -2.15 11.42
CA ILE A 284 -16.45 -3.38 10.71
C ILE A 284 -16.34 -3.15 9.21
N GLU A 285 -15.55 -3.98 8.54
CA GLU A 285 -15.58 -4.15 7.09
C GLU A 285 -16.47 -5.34 6.72
N GLU A 286 -17.15 -5.24 5.59
CA GLU A 286 -18.02 -6.31 5.10
C GLU A 286 -17.61 -6.75 3.70
N MET A 287 -17.56 -8.06 3.48
CA MET A 287 -17.18 -8.66 2.20
C MET A 287 -17.98 -9.96 1.98
N GLU A 288 -18.81 -10.00 0.95
CA GLU A 288 -19.61 -11.19 0.59
C GLU A 288 -20.42 -11.76 1.79
N GLY A 289 -20.97 -10.86 2.64
CA GLY A 289 -21.71 -11.22 3.84
C GLY A 289 -20.85 -11.58 5.05
N LEU A 290 -19.53 -11.69 4.89
CA LEU A 290 -18.59 -11.84 6.00
C LEU A 290 -18.24 -10.49 6.60
N ARG A 291 -18.12 -10.45 7.92
CA ARG A 291 -17.80 -9.24 8.69
C ARG A 291 -16.43 -9.37 9.31
N PHE A 292 -15.61 -8.33 9.17
CA PHE A 292 -14.24 -8.30 9.66
C PHE A 292 -14.05 -7.14 10.62
N LYS A 293 -13.66 -7.44 11.85
CA LYS A 293 -13.25 -6.46 12.85
C LYS A 293 -11.90 -5.86 12.44
N VAL A 294 -11.85 -4.53 12.34
CA VAL A 294 -10.63 -3.78 12.01
C VAL A 294 -10.34 -2.81 13.15
N GLY A 295 -9.36 -3.13 13.96
CA GLY A 295 -8.86 -2.28 15.04
C GLY A 295 -7.92 -1.17 14.56
N PRO A 296 -7.50 -0.27 15.44
CA PRO A 296 -6.63 0.85 15.08
C PRO A 296 -5.26 0.42 14.53
N LYS A 297 -4.75 -0.73 14.96
CA LYS A 297 -3.46 -1.28 14.51
C LYS A 297 -3.60 -2.41 13.49
N SER A 298 -4.81 -2.96 13.29
CA SER A 298 -5.03 -4.09 12.38
C SER A 298 -4.67 -3.73 10.94
N PHE A 299 -3.97 -4.64 10.27
CA PHE A 299 -3.81 -4.56 8.83
C PHE A 299 -5.12 -4.96 8.14
N TYR A 300 -5.55 -4.18 7.19
CA TYR A 300 -6.62 -4.49 6.24
C TYR A 300 -6.29 -3.83 4.91
N GLN A 301 -6.61 -4.48 3.79
CA GLN A 301 -6.32 -3.95 2.45
C GLN A 301 -6.98 -2.58 2.26
N THR A 302 -6.20 -1.60 1.81
CA THR A 302 -6.65 -0.20 1.81
C THR A 302 -7.60 0.19 0.66
N ASN A 303 -7.94 -0.74 -0.21
CA ASN A 303 -9.01 -0.66 -1.19
C ASN A 303 -9.91 -1.88 -0.99
N SER A 304 -10.95 -1.75 -0.18
CA SER A 304 -11.83 -2.87 0.22
C SER A 304 -12.53 -3.52 -0.98
N ALA A 305 -13.05 -2.72 -1.91
CA ALA A 305 -13.74 -3.23 -3.09
C ALA A 305 -12.81 -4.05 -3.99
N GLN A 306 -11.61 -3.55 -4.24
CA GLN A 306 -10.65 -4.25 -5.08
C GLN A 306 -9.97 -5.43 -4.36
N ALA A 307 -9.88 -5.39 -3.01
CA ALA A 307 -9.45 -6.54 -2.21
C ALA A 307 -10.41 -7.73 -2.37
N TYR A 308 -11.70 -7.47 -2.44
CA TYR A 308 -12.70 -8.50 -2.74
C TYR A 308 -12.43 -9.15 -4.11
N GLU A 309 -12.18 -8.36 -5.14
CA GLU A 309 -11.84 -8.90 -6.47
C GLU A 309 -10.53 -9.71 -6.45
N LEU A 310 -9.50 -9.23 -5.74
CA LEU A 310 -8.24 -9.94 -5.55
C LEU A 310 -8.46 -11.31 -4.86
N TYR A 311 -9.26 -11.32 -3.81
CA TYR A 311 -9.53 -12.54 -3.04
C TYR A 311 -10.42 -13.51 -3.79
N LYS A 312 -11.33 -13.03 -4.66
CA LYS A 312 -12.08 -13.88 -5.60
C LYS A 312 -11.12 -14.61 -6.56
N VAL A 313 -10.16 -13.89 -7.15
CA VAL A 313 -9.15 -14.49 -8.01
C VAL A 313 -8.35 -15.54 -7.22
N ALA A 314 -7.91 -15.23 -6.00
CA ALA A 314 -7.15 -16.19 -5.19
C ALA A 314 -7.99 -17.43 -4.85
N ARG A 315 -9.24 -17.27 -4.45
CA ARG A 315 -10.18 -18.36 -4.15
C ARG A 315 -10.48 -19.22 -5.38
N ASP A 316 -10.72 -18.59 -6.53
CA ASP A 316 -11.00 -19.30 -7.77
C ASP A 316 -9.76 -20.08 -8.26
N PHE A 317 -8.57 -19.50 -8.14
CA PHE A 317 -7.32 -20.18 -8.43
C PHE A 317 -7.04 -21.34 -7.46
N ALA A 318 -7.45 -21.23 -6.20
CA ALA A 318 -7.36 -22.28 -5.22
C ALA A 318 -8.20 -23.52 -5.60
N ASP A 319 -9.35 -23.32 -6.26
CA ASP A 319 -10.27 -24.38 -6.72
C ASP A 319 -10.49 -25.46 -5.64
N LEU A 320 -10.86 -24.97 -4.45
CA LEU A 320 -11.05 -25.80 -3.25
C LEU A 320 -12.21 -26.76 -3.42
N LYS A 321 -12.07 -27.96 -2.84
CA LYS A 321 -13.08 -29.02 -2.84
C LYS A 321 -13.49 -29.35 -1.40
N PRO A 322 -14.72 -29.84 -1.20
CA PRO A 322 -15.07 -30.47 0.07
C PRO A 322 -14.06 -31.57 0.44
N GLY A 323 -13.56 -31.54 1.66
CA GLY A 323 -12.53 -32.47 2.15
C GLY A 323 -11.10 -31.93 2.06
N ASP A 324 -10.85 -30.83 1.35
CA ASP A 324 -9.52 -30.22 1.27
C ASP A 324 -9.08 -29.60 2.60
N ILE A 325 -7.77 -29.64 2.84
CA ILE A 325 -7.07 -28.86 3.86
C ILE A 325 -6.37 -27.70 3.15
N LEU A 326 -6.78 -26.47 3.48
CA LEU A 326 -6.15 -25.24 3.01
C LEU A 326 -5.14 -24.72 4.05
N TYR A 327 -3.92 -24.42 3.63
CA TYR A 327 -3.00 -23.60 4.41
C TYR A 327 -3.00 -22.17 3.85
N ASP A 328 -3.33 -21.19 4.71
CA ASP A 328 -3.26 -19.75 4.44
C ASP A 328 -2.03 -19.18 5.16
N LEU A 329 -0.93 -19.05 4.43
CA LEU A 329 0.34 -18.62 4.98
C LEU A 329 0.50 -17.10 4.84
N TYR A 330 0.90 -16.45 5.93
CA TYR A 330 0.87 -15.01 6.13
C TYR A 330 -0.58 -14.49 6.21
N THR A 331 -1.40 -15.18 7.02
CA THR A 331 -2.86 -15.04 7.03
C THR A 331 -3.37 -13.66 7.52
N GLY A 332 -2.51 -12.86 8.18
CA GLY A 332 -2.88 -11.57 8.75
C GLY A 332 -4.04 -11.71 9.74
N THR A 333 -5.09 -10.92 9.56
CA THR A 333 -6.33 -10.99 10.36
C THR A 333 -7.31 -12.08 9.90
N GLY A 334 -6.80 -13.08 9.16
CA GLY A 334 -7.58 -14.23 8.71
C GLY A 334 -8.57 -13.92 7.58
N THR A 335 -8.40 -12.86 6.82
CA THR A 335 -9.37 -12.45 5.81
C THR A 335 -9.51 -13.47 4.69
N ILE A 336 -8.39 -13.94 4.09
CA ILE A 336 -8.42 -14.97 3.03
C ILE A 336 -8.87 -16.30 3.61
N ALA A 337 -8.38 -16.67 4.80
CA ALA A 337 -8.76 -17.90 5.51
C ALA A 337 -10.29 -17.99 5.66
N ASN A 338 -10.92 -16.97 6.25
CA ASN A 338 -12.37 -16.93 6.44
C ASN A 338 -13.14 -16.86 5.12
N PHE A 339 -12.62 -16.13 4.12
CA PHE A 339 -13.24 -16.03 2.80
C PHE A 339 -13.26 -17.37 2.04
N CYS A 340 -12.31 -18.27 2.32
CA CYS A 340 -12.20 -19.59 1.72
C CYS A 340 -12.86 -20.70 2.55
N ALA A 341 -13.12 -20.50 3.84
CA ALA A 341 -13.49 -21.55 4.80
C ALA A 341 -14.72 -22.36 4.40
N ALA A 342 -15.73 -21.76 3.80
CA ALA A 342 -16.93 -22.45 3.34
C ALA A 342 -16.68 -23.41 2.14
N ARG A 343 -15.51 -23.41 1.54
CA ARG A 343 -15.17 -24.21 0.35
C ARG A 343 -14.32 -25.44 0.64
N CYS A 344 -13.88 -25.63 1.87
CA CYS A 344 -12.96 -26.72 2.27
C CYS A 344 -13.32 -27.30 3.64
N ASP A 345 -12.68 -28.43 4.00
CA ASP A 345 -12.90 -29.07 5.30
C ASP A 345 -12.25 -28.30 6.45
N ARG A 346 -11.03 -27.81 6.22
CA ARG A 346 -10.25 -27.12 7.23
C ARG A 346 -9.35 -26.04 6.61
N VAL A 347 -9.19 -24.95 7.37
CA VAL A 347 -8.20 -23.90 7.07
C VAL A 347 -7.21 -23.80 8.22
N VAL A 348 -5.93 -23.79 7.89
CA VAL A 348 -4.82 -23.59 8.83
C VAL A 348 -4.12 -22.28 8.46
N GLY A 349 -4.21 -21.27 9.31
CA GLY A 349 -3.57 -19.96 9.11
C GLY A 349 -2.32 -19.81 9.97
N ILE A 350 -1.26 -19.21 9.42
CA ILE A 350 -0.03 -18.88 10.16
C ILE A 350 0.30 -17.41 9.93
N GLU A 351 0.59 -16.69 11.02
CA GLU A 351 0.95 -15.27 11.00
C GLU A 351 2.00 -14.97 12.07
N TYR A 352 2.91 -14.04 11.76
CA TYR A 352 3.97 -13.64 12.69
C TYR A 352 3.46 -12.80 13.86
N VAL A 353 2.44 -11.97 13.66
CA VAL A 353 1.92 -10.97 14.62
C VAL A 353 0.81 -11.61 15.47
N PRO A 354 1.04 -11.81 16.80
CA PRO A 354 0.03 -12.45 17.66
C PRO A 354 -1.30 -11.71 17.72
N GLU A 355 -1.28 -10.37 17.68
CA GLU A 355 -2.50 -9.55 17.69
C GLU A 355 -3.35 -9.75 16.42
N ALA A 356 -2.69 -10.00 15.28
CA ALA A 356 -3.40 -10.32 14.06
C ALA A 356 -4.06 -11.70 14.12
N ILE A 357 -3.44 -12.68 14.79
CA ILE A 357 -4.05 -13.99 15.05
C ILE A 357 -5.27 -13.85 15.96
N ALA A 358 -5.18 -13.05 17.03
CA ALA A 358 -6.34 -12.78 17.89
C ALA A 358 -7.50 -12.14 17.10
N ASP A 359 -7.22 -11.20 16.22
CA ASP A 359 -8.20 -10.63 15.30
C ASP A 359 -8.77 -11.68 14.33
N ALA A 360 -7.94 -12.62 13.83
CA ALA A 360 -8.38 -13.70 12.93
C ALA A 360 -9.36 -14.66 13.62
N GLU A 361 -9.09 -15.02 14.88
CA GLU A 361 -9.99 -15.84 15.70
C GLU A 361 -11.32 -15.13 15.93
N ILE A 362 -11.30 -13.84 16.34
CA ILE A 362 -12.51 -13.01 16.51
C ILE A 362 -13.28 -12.93 15.19
N ASN A 363 -12.62 -12.78 14.06
CA ASN A 363 -13.25 -12.72 12.74
C ASN A 363 -13.93 -14.05 12.36
N SER A 364 -13.34 -15.18 12.71
CA SER A 364 -13.98 -16.48 12.54
C SER A 364 -15.22 -16.64 13.41
N GLU A 365 -15.13 -16.29 14.69
CA GLU A 365 -16.27 -16.33 15.63
C GLU A 365 -17.42 -15.39 15.18
N LEU A 366 -17.09 -14.17 14.77
CA LEU A 366 -18.06 -13.17 14.29
C LEU A 366 -18.88 -13.68 13.10
N ASN A 367 -18.30 -14.56 12.28
CA ASN A 367 -18.91 -15.15 11.09
C ASN A 367 -19.43 -16.56 11.31
N GLY A 368 -19.35 -17.12 12.53
CA GLY A 368 -19.77 -18.49 12.83
C GLY A 368 -18.95 -19.57 12.11
N ILE A 369 -17.69 -19.26 11.77
CA ILE A 369 -16.78 -20.17 11.08
C ILE A 369 -16.03 -21.01 12.11
N GLY A 370 -16.23 -22.33 12.08
CA GLY A 370 -15.66 -23.26 13.06
C GLY A 370 -14.54 -24.17 12.53
N ASN A 371 -14.21 -24.08 11.23
CA ASN A 371 -13.22 -24.94 10.58
C ASN A 371 -11.87 -24.25 10.31
N THR A 372 -11.64 -23.11 10.94
CA THR A 372 -10.33 -22.41 10.91
C THR A 372 -9.52 -22.70 12.17
N ARG A 373 -8.20 -22.74 12.02
CA ARG A 373 -7.21 -22.79 13.11
C ARG A 373 -6.07 -21.86 12.79
N PHE A 374 -5.69 -21.02 13.76
CA PHE A 374 -4.65 -20.01 13.58
C PHE A 374 -3.48 -20.23 14.52
N TYR A 375 -2.26 -19.92 14.04
CA TYR A 375 -1.01 -20.11 14.77
C TYR A 375 -0.15 -18.84 14.64
N ALA A 376 0.24 -18.30 15.80
CA ALA A 376 1.14 -17.15 15.86
C ALA A 376 2.61 -17.59 15.88
N GLY A 377 3.45 -16.99 15.07
CA GLY A 377 4.89 -17.18 15.12
C GLY A 377 5.60 -16.95 13.78
N ASP A 378 6.92 -16.96 13.85
CA ASP A 378 7.77 -16.89 12.65
C ASP A 378 7.49 -18.07 11.73
N MET A 379 7.16 -17.80 10.48
CA MET A 379 6.83 -18.82 9.48
C MET A 379 7.89 -19.92 9.39
N LYS A 380 9.18 -19.56 9.46
CA LYS A 380 10.28 -20.53 9.41
C LYS A 380 10.36 -21.45 10.64
N ALA A 381 9.90 -20.93 11.78
CA ALA A 381 9.94 -21.66 13.05
C ALA A 381 8.69 -22.52 13.27
N VAL A 382 7.53 -22.04 12.77
CA VAL A 382 6.24 -22.73 12.94
C VAL A 382 6.02 -23.78 11.87
N LEU A 383 6.23 -23.43 10.59
CA LEU A 383 5.95 -24.33 9.47
C LEU A 383 7.12 -25.30 9.25
N ASP A 384 7.02 -26.47 9.85
CA ASP A 384 7.93 -27.58 9.65
C ASP A 384 7.19 -28.89 9.34
N ASP A 385 7.92 -29.98 9.14
CA ASP A 385 7.32 -31.29 8.83
C ASP A 385 6.48 -31.84 9.99
N ALA A 386 6.83 -31.51 11.25
CA ALA A 386 6.06 -31.90 12.43
C ALA A 386 4.73 -31.12 12.50
N PHE A 387 4.76 -29.83 12.17
CA PHE A 387 3.54 -29.01 12.06
C PHE A 387 2.58 -29.56 11.00
N VAL A 388 3.11 -29.93 9.82
CA VAL A 388 2.32 -30.54 8.74
C VAL A 388 1.74 -31.89 9.18
N ALA A 389 2.51 -32.73 9.90
CA ALA A 389 2.01 -33.99 10.43
C ALA A 389 0.89 -33.80 11.46
N ALA A 390 0.98 -32.79 12.31
CA ALA A 390 0.00 -32.50 13.36
C ALA A 390 -1.30 -31.87 12.83
N ASN A 391 -1.21 -31.01 11.79
CA ASN A 391 -2.35 -30.24 11.25
C ASN A 391 -2.97 -30.91 9.99
N GLY A 392 -2.37 -31.93 9.46
CA GLY A 392 -2.73 -32.59 8.21
C GLY A 392 -2.01 -31.92 7.02
N ARG A 393 -1.69 -32.77 6.03
CA ARG A 393 -1.00 -32.33 4.81
C ARG A 393 -1.92 -31.43 4.00
N PRO A 394 -1.48 -30.21 3.60
CA PRO A 394 -2.31 -29.32 2.80
C PRO A 394 -2.56 -29.88 1.41
N ASP A 395 -3.80 -29.79 0.94
CA ASP A 395 -4.18 -30.00 -0.45
C ASP A 395 -3.90 -28.77 -1.30
N VAL A 396 -4.13 -27.60 -0.70
CA VAL A 396 -3.92 -26.28 -1.31
C VAL A 396 -3.19 -25.37 -0.34
N VAL A 397 -2.26 -24.57 -0.86
CA VAL A 397 -1.58 -23.51 -0.09
C VAL A 397 -1.88 -22.17 -0.77
N ILE A 398 -2.32 -21.18 -0.01
CA ILE A 398 -2.37 -19.77 -0.41
C ILE A 398 -1.23 -19.04 0.30
N LEU A 399 -0.50 -18.22 -0.44
CA LEU A 399 0.62 -17.39 0.03
C LEU A 399 0.29 -15.94 -0.23
N ASP A 400 0.38 -15.09 0.80
CA ASP A 400 0.32 -13.61 0.67
C ASP A 400 1.46 -12.97 1.50
N PRO A 401 2.74 -13.22 1.12
CA PRO A 401 3.89 -12.80 1.89
C PRO A 401 4.15 -11.30 1.80
N PRO A 402 4.97 -10.74 2.71
CA PRO A 402 5.43 -9.37 2.63
C PRO A 402 6.27 -9.14 1.36
N ARG A 403 6.61 -7.87 1.07
CA ARG A 403 7.37 -7.45 -0.13
C ARG A 403 8.69 -8.18 -0.37
N ALA A 404 9.26 -8.79 0.64
CA ALA A 404 10.48 -9.58 0.55
C ALA A 404 10.27 -10.94 -0.14
N GLY A 405 9.01 -11.39 -0.27
CA GLY A 405 8.66 -12.72 -0.77
C GLY A 405 8.72 -13.79 0.31
N VAL A 406 8.74 -15.04 -0.10
CA VAL A 406 8.79 -16.21 0.77
C VAL A 406 10.25 -16.61 1.03
N ASP A 407 10.55 -16.97 2.27
CA ASP A 407 11.88 -17.49 2.61
C ASP A 407 12.10 -18.90 2.06
N GLU A 408 13.31 -19.18 1.58
CA GLU A 408 13.67 -20.45 0.95
C GLU A 408 13.39 -21.69 1.84
N PRO A 409 13.65 -21.69 3.18
CA PRO A 409 13.26 -22.79 4.04
C PRO A 409 11.76 -23.09 4.04
N VAL A 410 10.92 -22.06 3.99
CA VAL A 410 9.44 -22.18 3.91
C VAL A 410 9.04 -22.85 2.59
N ILE A 411 9.63 -22.40 1.47
CA ILE A 411 9.45 -23.05 0.16
C ILE A 411 9.82 -24.52 0.23
N GLY A 412 10.94 -24.87 0.89
CA GLY A 412 11.36 -26.26 1.08
C GLY A 412 10.33 -27.12 1.81
N VAL A 413 9.65 -26.59 2.84
CA VAL A 413 8.57 -27.31 3.53
C VAL A 413 7.35 -27.49 2.62
N ILE A 414 6.97 -26.45 1.88
CA ILE A 414 5.85 -26.51 0.93
C ILE A 414 6.11 -27.59 -0.15
N LEU A 415 7.33 -27.66 -0.69
CA LEU A 415 7.72 -28.70 -1.68
C LEU A 415 7.60 -30.10 -1.09
N ARG A 416 8.04 -30.34 0.16
CA ARG A 416 7.90 -31.64 0.83
C ARG A 416 6.44 -31.95 1.20
N ALA A 417 5.68 -30.96 1.62
CA ALA A 417 4.24 -31.10 1.85
C ALA A 417 3.48 -31.40 0.55
N ALA A 418 4.02 -30.99 -0.57
CA ALA A 418 3.58 -31.32 -1.92
C ALA A 418 2.06 -31.11 -2.15
N PRO A 419 1.49 -29.93 -1.85
CA PRO A 419 0.10 -29.64 -2.15
C PRO A 419 -0.17 -29.80 -3.65
N ARG A 420 -1.38 -30.20 -4.01
CA ARG A 420 -1.73 -30.29 -5.45
C ARG A 420 -1.72 -28.92 -6.14
N ARG A 421 -1.87 -27.84 -5.36
CA ARG A 421 -1.96 -26.47 -5.87
C ARG A 421 -1.39 -25.46 -4.89
N ILE A 422 -0.74 -24.44 -5.45
CA ILE A 422 -0.29 -23.26 -4.70
C ILE A 422 -0.89 -22.02 -5.40
N VAL A 423 -1.47 -21.12 -4.63
CA VAL A 423 -1.88 -19.79 -5.08
C VAL A 423 -0.96 -18.76 -4.42
N TYR A 424 -0.23 -18.00 -5.23
CA TYR A 424 0.72 -17.04 -4.73
C TYR A 424 0.24 -15.61 -5.05
N VAL A 425 -0.25 -14.89 -4.05
CA VAL A 425 -0.58 -13.46 -4.10
C VAL A 425 0.67 -12.67 -3.74
N SER A 426 0.97 -11.59 -4.47
CA SER A 426 2.17 -10.80 -4.19
C SER A 426 2.03 -9.35 -4.64
N CYS A 427 2.40 -8.42 -3.77
CA CYS A 427 2.55 -6.99 -4.09
C CYS A 427 3.90 -6.66 -4.76
N ASN A 428 4.78 -7.66 -4.98
CA ASN A 428 6.08 -7.48 -5.60
C ASN A 428 6.39 -8.62 -6.60
N PRO A 429 6.01 -8.48 -7.87
CA PRO A 429 6.24 -9.51 -8.87
C PRO A 429 7.73 -9.88 -9.08
N ALA A 430 8.68 -9.04 -8.67
CA ALA A 430 10.11 -9.37 -8.78
C ALA A 430 10.55 -10.42 -7.75
N THR A 431 10.11 -10.30 -6.49
CA THR A 431 10.38 -11.33 -5.46
C THR A 431 9.54 -12.58 -5.72
N GLN A 432 8.30 -12.42 -6.16
CA GLN A 432 7.48 -13.54 -6.60
C GLN A 432 8.16 -14.34 -7.72
N ALA A 433 8.74 -13.68 -8.72
CA ALA A 433 9.46 -14.35 -9.82
C ALA A 433 10.66 -15.18 -9.31
N ARG A 434 11.41 -14.67 -8.31
CA ARG A 434 12.49 -15.41 -7.65
C ARG A 434 11.97 -16.69 -6.98
N ASP A 435 10.87 -16.55 -6.25
CA ASP A 435 10.29 -17.66 -5.48
C ASP A 435 9.66 -18.72 -6.40
N LEU A 436 9.02 -18.28 -7.50
CA LEU A 436 8.49 -19.15 -8.53
C LEU A 436 9.58 -20.00 -9.18
N ALA A 437 10.79 -19.45 -9.38
CA ALA A 437 11.92 -20.22 -9.91
C ALA A 437 12.34 -21.35 -8.99
N LEU A 438 12.17 -21.22 -7.66
CA LEU A 438 12.44 -22.29 -6.69
C LEU A 438 11.33 -23.36 -6.71
N LEU A 439 10.11 -22.99 -7.04
CA LEU A 439 8.96 -23.89 -7.13
C LEU A 439 8.89 -24.65 -8.47
N ASP A 440 9.54 -24.14 -9.53
CA ASP A 440 9.40 -24.65 -10.91
C ASP A 440 9.82 -26.11 -11.10
N ALA A 441 10.68 -26.63 -10.21
CA ALA A 441 11.09 -28.03 -10.25
C ALA A 441 9.92 -29.03 -10.09
N GLU A 442 8.94 -28.69 -9.25
CA GLU A 442 7.80 -29.55 -8.89
C GLU A 442 6.45 -28.99 -9.37
N TYR A 443 6.39 -27.70 -9.69
CA TYR A 443 5.16 -27.00 -10.05
C TYR A 443 5.32 -26.28 -11.37
N ARG A 444 4.22 -26.19 -12.12
CA ARG A 444 4.13 -25.31 -13.29
C ARG A 444 3.17 -24.17 -13.02
N VAL A 445 3.45 -23.02 -13.59
CA VAL A 445 2.50 -21.91 -13.61
C VAL A 445 1.38 -22.20 -14.60
N GLU A 446 0.15 -22.20 -14.11
CA GLU A 446 -1.05 -22.47 -14.94
C GLU A 446 -1.81 -21.20 -15.30
N ALA A 447 -1.81 -20.19 -14.41
CA ALA A 447 -2.45 -18.89 -14.69
C ALA A 447 -1.73 -17.77 -13.94
N VAL A 448 -1.79 -16.56 -14.50
CA VAL A 448 -1.26 -15.33 -13.93
C VAL A 448 -2.29 -14.22 -14.11
N GLN A 449 -2.70 -13.60 -13.00
CA GLN A 449 -3.66 -12.50 -12.98
C GLN A 449 -3.09 -11.30 -12.22
N PRO A 450 -2.60 -10.28 -12.91
CA PRO A 450 -2.30 -8.98 -12.29
C PRO A 450 -3.59 -8.29 -11.85
N VAL A 451 -3.54 -7.58 -10.72
CA VAL A 451 -4.68 -6.84 -10.15
C VAL A 451 -4.24 -5.44 -9.75
N ASP A 452 -4.99 -4.43 -10.16
CA ASP A 452 -4.73 -3.05 -9.76
C ASP A 452 -5.46 -2.71 -8.47
N MET A 453 -4.78 -2.89 -7.34
CA MET A 453 -5.28 -2.47 -6.02
C MET A 453 -5.21 -0.95 -5.82
N PHE A 454 -4.33 -0.26 -6.54
CA PHE A 454 -4.00 1.14 -6.29
C PHE A 454 -3.95 1.95 -7.59
N PRO A 455 -5.11 2.33 -8.16
CA PRO A 455 -5.19 3.24 -9.30
C PRO A 455 -4.31 4.48 -9.13
N HIS A 456 -3.76 4.97 -10.24
CA HIS A 456 -2.85 6.13 -10.31
C HIS A 456 -1.50 5.93 -9.63
N THR A 457 -1.17 4.71 -9.20
CA THR A 457 0.15 4.34 -8.69
C THR A 457 0.78 3.25 -9.55
N HIS A 458 2.08 3.00 -9.36
CA HIS A 458 2.80 1.94 -10.06
C HIS A 458 2.67 0.56 -9.40
N HIS A 459 2.03 0.49 -8.24
CA HIS A 459 1.86 -0.76 -7.52
C HIS A 459 0.91 -1.69 -8.27
N VAL A 460 1.25 -2.96 -8.30
CA VAL A 460 0.44 -4.04 -8.87
C VAL A 460 0.49 -5.23 -7.92
N GLU A 461 -0.66 -5.78 -7.62
CA GLU A 461 -0.77 -7.11 -7.03
C GLU A 461 -0.80 -8.15 -8.15
N ASN A 462 -0.24 -9.32 -7.90
CA ASN A 462 -0.23 -10.39 -8.89
C ASN A 462 -0.57 -11.72 -8.25
N VAL A 463 -1.54 -12.41 -8.79
CA VAL A 463 -1.95 -13.74 -8.34
C VAL A 463 -1.46 -14.77 -9.34
N VAL A 464 -0.70 -15.75 -8.87
CA VAL A 464 -0.18 -16.84 -9.68
C VAL A 464 -0.75 -18.18 -9.19
N LYS A 465 -1.33 -18.93 -10.12
CA LYS A 465 -1.79 -20.31 -9.88
C LYS A 465 -0.71 -21.27 -10.31
N LEU A 466 -0.25 -22.11 -9.37
CA LEU A 466 0.67 -23.18 -9.64
C LEU A 466 -0.01 -24.53 -9.42
N VAL A 467 0.26 -25.48 -10.30
CA VAL A 467 -0.20 -26.86 -10.19
C VAL A 467 0.99 -27.79 -10.19
N ARG A 468 0.88 -28.86 -9.41
CA ARG A 468 1.94 -29.86 -9.32
C ARG A 468 2.12 -30.56 -10.67
N ARG A 469 3.39 -30.80 -11.05
CA ARG A 469 3.75 -31.54 -12.28
C ARG A 469 3.39 -33.01 -12.17
#